data_ec31a87e54f9c877fe409ecf1aeb6a0f
#
_entry.id   ec31a87e54f9c877fe409ecf1aeb6a0f
#
_cell.length_a   1.000
_cell.length_b   1.000
_cell.length_c   1.000
_cell.angle_alpha   90.00
_cell.angle_beta   90.00
_cell.angle_gamma   90.00
#
_symmetry.space_group_name_H-M   'P 1'
#
loop_
_entity.id
_entity.type
_entity.pdbx_description
1 polymer ?
#
loop_
_entity_poly.entity_id
_entity_poly.type
_entity_poly.pdbx_seq_one_letter_code
_entity_poly.pdbx_strand_id
1 'polypeptide(L)'
;MTAPGIPNDYALSTFCFGARLASIQDQVFAAVGMGFRKLELGLSDSPPSMDGLDEARSETGTELVSLVAGCRDSISRDQPALRLASLDEDGRQRAISAVRRHARLSTGWGCRRLVVRGSQVEDAALTAEARALEAEALLNGVSADLREKVGQFVERVQNRGQHQLEQLCRSLHELMGEFPHLQFSIEPGRYIDDLLGFNAMGWVLDALKGKNLGYWHDVGRIHLRERQGLPKQAAWLERYGARMVGIHLQDAAAHETAMPLGLGEVDFKLIKEYLPAHAERVLELHHRHGRAEILASVKFLLAAGI
;
A
#
# COMPACT_ATOMS: atom_id res chain seq x y z
N MET A 1 7.35 33.83 12.68
CA MET A 1 7.18 33.35 11.30
C MET A 1 6.55 31.99 11.39
N THR A 2 5.26 31.85 11.09
CA THR A 2 4.60 30.56 10.94
C THR A 2 5.24 29.87 9.73
N ALA A 3 5.75 28.65 9.92
CA ALA A 3 6.25 27.85 8.80
C ALA A 3 5.15 27.76 7.74
N PRO A 4 5.48 27.87 6.43
CA PRO A 4 4.47 27.67 5.39
C PRO A 4 3.82 26.31 5.63
N GLY A 5 2.49 26.26 5.64
CA GLY A 5 1.72 25.04 5.85
C GLY A 5 2.11 23.99 4.78
N ILE A 6 1.96 22.73 5.12
CA ILE A 6 2.12 21.64 4.16
C ILE A 6 1.01 21.82 3.09
N PRO A 7 1.34 21.79 1.78
CA PRO A 7 0.33 21.84 0.73
C PRO A 7 -0.73 20.75 0.94
N ASN A 8 -1.98 21.08 0.60
CA ASN A 8 -3.10 20.17 0.75
C ASN A 8 -3.10 19.01 -0.28
N ASP A 9 -1.99 18.89 -1.02
CA ASP A 9 -1.74 17.79 -1.97
C ASP A 9 -1.20 16.52 -1.31
N TYR A 10 -0.73 16.63 -0.05
CA TYR A 10 -0.16 15.51 0.67
C TYR A 10 -1.04 15.06 1.81
N ALA A 11 -1.21 13.75 1.93
CA ALA A 11 -1.76 13.08 3.09
C ALA A 11 -0.65 12.40 3.90
N LEU A 12 -0.87 12.23 5.20
CA LEU A 12 -0.01 11.45 6.07
C LEU A 12 -0.69 10.14 6.43
N SER A 13 0.00 9.01 6.23
CA SER A 13 -0.51 7.71 6.70
C SER A 13 -0.37 7.57 8.21
N THR A 14 -1.40 7.04 8.87
CA THR A 14 -1.35 6.71 10.31
C THR A 14 -0.30 5.65 10.63
N PHE A 15 0.19 4.91 9.62
CA PHE A 15 1.36 4.03 9.74
C PHE A 15 2.59 4.75 10.33
N CYS A 16 2.75 6.04 10.06
CA CYS A 16 3.86 6.86 10.58
C CYS A 16 3.86 6.98 12.11
N PHE A 17 2.77 6.69 12.78
CA PHE A 17 2.67 6.82 14.23
C PHE A 17 2.90 5.48 14.97
N GLY A 18 2.38 4.37 14.42
CA GLY A 18 2.48 3.04 15.03
C GLY A 18 2.05 3.03 16.50
N ALA A 19 2.73 2.25 17.34
CA ALA A 19 2.45 2.16 18.77
C ALA A 19 2.81 3.42 19.58
N ARG A 20 3.44 4.44 18.97
CA ARG A 20 3.79 5.69 19.70
C ARG A 20 2.56 6.51 20.10
N LEU A 21 1.50 6.43 19.30
CA LEU A 21 0.22 7.08 19.58
C LEU A 21 -0.90 6.04 19.45
N ALA A 22 -1.38 5.56 20.58
CA ALA A 22 -2.37 4.48 20.65
C ALA A 22 -3.81 4.93 20.33
N SER A 23 -4.07 6.24 20.29
CA SER A 23 -5.36 6.84 19.97
C SER A 23 -5.31 7.47 18.59
N ILE A 24 -6.34 7.24 17.78
CA ILE A 24 -6.49 7.92 16.48
C ILE A 24 -6.67 9.44 16.66
N GLN A 25 -7.30 9.87 17.73
CA GLN A 25 -7.46 11.28 18.07
C GLN A 25 -6.10 11.96 18.23
N ASP A 26 -5.17 11.35 18.96
CA ASP A 26 -3.80 11.87 19.14
C ASP A 26 -3.03 11.88 17.82
N GLN A 27 -3.24 10.87 16.97
CA GLN A 27 -2.62 10.82 15.63
C GLN A 27 -3.12 11.96 14.73
N VAL A 28 -4.44 12.26 14.75
CA VAL A 28 -5.01 13.40 14.03
C VAL A 28 -4.41 14.71 14.52
N PHE A 29 -4.38 14.97 15.83
CA PHE A 29 -3.81 16.20 16.38
C PHE A 29 -2.30 16.31 16.10
N ALA A 30 -1.55 15.20 16.16
CA ALA A 30 -0.14 15.19 15.82
C ALA A 30 0.10 15.55 14.33
N ALA A 31 -0.70 14.99 13.42
CA ALA A 31 -0.62 15.31 11.99
C ALA A 31 -0.95 16.78 11.71
N VAL A 32 -2.02 17.28 12.32
CA VAL A 32 -2.42 18.71 12.21
C VAL A 32 -1.35 19.63 12.80
N GLY A 33 -0.75 19.25 13.94
CA GLY A 33 0.38 19.95 14.54
C GLY A 33 1.65 19.99 13.67
N MET A 34 1.78 19.08 12.70
CA MET A 34 2.81 19.10 11.65
C MET A 34 2.40 19.93 10.43
N GLY A 35 1.11 20.23 10.27
CA GLY A 35 0.56 21.00 9.16
C GLY A 35 -0.26 20.20 8.15
N PHE A 36 -0.42 18.89 8.32
CA PHE A 36 -1.26 18.07 7.45
C PHE A 36 -2.75 18.35 7.69
N ARG A 37 -3.54 18.28 6.62
CA ARG A 37 -5.00 18.37 6.65
C ARG A 37 -5.66 17.12 6.06
N LYS A 38 -4.87 16.22 5.48
CA LYS A 38 -5.32 14.96 4.90
C LYS A 38 -4.62 13.80 5.59
N LEU A 39 -5.37 12.75 5.86
CA LEU A 39 -4.87 11.51 6.46
C LEU A 39 -5.31 10.29 5.65
N GLU A 40 -4.48 9.27 5.72
CA GLU A 40 -4.83 7.90 5.40
C GLU A 40 -4.90 7.08 6.68
N LEU A 41 -5.91 6.22 6.80
CA LEU A 41 -5.90 5.16 7.80
C LEU A 41 -5.08 3.98 7.26
N GLY A 42 -3.79 4.00 7.53
CA GLY A 42 -2.81 3.00 7.11
C GLY A 42 -2.78 1.76 8.01
N LEU A 43 -2.06 0.75 7.56
CA LEU A 43 -1.84 -0.48 8.35
C LEU A 43 -0.88 -0.22 9.51
N SER A 44 -1.04 -0.97 10.58
CA SER A 44 -0.16 -0.88 11.76
C SER A 44 -0.04 -2.24 12.45
N ASP A 45 1.14 -2.52 13.02
CA ASP A 45 1.35 -3.67 13.90
C ASP A 45 0.56 -3.52 15.23
N SER A 46 0.24 -2.27 15.58
CA SER A 46 -0.55 -1.90 16.75
C SER A 46 -1.61 -0.88 16.30
N PRO A 47 -2.78 -1.35 15.82
CA PRO A 47 -3.85 -0.46 15.39
C PRO A 47 -4.31 0.46 16.52
N PRO A 48 -4.52 1.77 16.26
CA PRO A 48 -4.97 2.69 17.29
C PRO A 48 -6.43 2.42 17.67
N SER A 49 -6.84 2.83 18.89
CA SER A 49 -8.26 3.02 19.19
C SER A 49 -8.83 4.05 18.25
N MET A 50 -10.01 3.77 17.71
CA MET A 50 -10.73 4.68 16.80
C MET A 50 -11.63 5.67 17.53
N ASP A 51 -11.62 5.62 18.87
CA ASP A 51 -12.41 6.54 19.69
C ASP A 51 -11.92 7.98 19.48
N GLY A 52 -12.86 8.91 19.41
CA GLY A 52 -12.56 10.33 19.21
C GLY A 52 -12.16 10.74 17.79
N LEU A 53 -12.25 9.85 16.78
CA LEU A 53 -11.91 10.20 15.40
C LEU A 53 -12.83 11.28 14.83
N ASP A 54 -14.13 11.15 15.02
CA ASP A 54 -15.11 12.09 14.46
C ASP A 54 -15.01 13.47 15.13
N GLU A 55 -14.79 13.48 16.45
CA GLU A 55 -14.56 14.70 17.21
C GLU A 55 -13.29 15.41 16.74
N ALA A 56 -12.17 14.70 16.65
CA ALA A 56 -10.89 15.26 16.22
C ALA A 56 -10.97 15.80 14.77
N ARG A 57 -11.65 15.09 13.88
CA ARG A 57 -11.86 15.55 12.49
C ARG A 57 -12.75 16.78 12.44
N SER A 58 -13.83 16.82 13.22
CA SER A 58 -14.73 17.96 13.29
C SER A 58 -14.02 19.21 13.81
N GLU A 59 -13.17 19.04 14.85
CA GLU A 59 -12.41 20.14 15.44
C GLU A 59 -11.31 20.68 14.51
N THR A 60 -10.63 19.79 13.79
CA THR A 60 -9.46 20.15 13.00
C THR A 60 -9.76 20.38 11.51
N GLY A 61 -10.92 19.98 11.00
CA GLY A 61 -11.24 19.96 9.59
C GLY A 61 -10.43 18.93 8.78
N THR A 62 -9.89 17.88 9.44
CA THR A 62 -9.08 16.87 8.77
C THR A 62 -9.90 15.96 7.88
N GLU A 63 -9.47 15.77 6.65
CA GLU A 63 -10.06 14.87 5.66
C GLU A 63 -9.40 13.48 5.70
N LEU A 64 -10.20 12.41 5.61
CA LEU A 64 -9.71 11.06 5.33
C LEU A 64 -9.76 10.83 3.82
N VAL A 65 -8.60 10.67 3.19
CA VAL A 65 -8.49 10.54 1.73
C VAL A 65 -8.47 9.08 1.27
N SER A 66 -7.92 8.21 2.09
CA SER A 66 -7.86 6.76 1.85
C SER A 66 -7.92 5.98 3.15
N LEU A 67 -8.35 4.74 3.02
CA LEU A 67 -8.36 3.75 4.08
C LEU A 67 -7.76 2.46 3.52
N VAL A 68 -6.76 1.91 4.18
CA VAL A 68 -6.21 0.61 3.82
C VAL A 68 -7.03 -0.48 4.50
N ALA A 69 -7.60 -1.39 3.72
CA ALA A 69 -8.36 -2.50 4.26
C ALA A 69 -7.49 -3.33 5.22
N GLY A 70 -7.97 -3.53 6.44
CA GLY A 70 -7.21 -4.15 7.53
C GLY A 70 -6.55 -3.15 8.49
N CYS A 71 -6.71 -1.85 8.33
CA CYS A 71 -6.07 -0.83 9.18
C CYS A 71 -6.48 -0.88 10.65
N ARG A 72 -7.53 -1.65 10.97
CA ARG A 72 -7.99 -1.91 12.35
C ARG A 72 -7.54 -3.26 12.90
N ASP A 73 -6.85 -4.04 12.10
CA ASP A 73 -6.43 -5.40 12.43
C ASP A 73 -4.90 -5.42 12.59
N SER A 74 -4.41 -6.17 13.58
CA SER A 74 -2.97 -6.41 13.70
C SER A 74 -2.48 -7.27 12.55
N ILE A 75 -1.36 -6.91 11.92
CA ILE A 75 -0.89 -7.55 10.69
C ILE A 75 0.47 -8.18 10.90
N SER A 76 0.59 -9.43 10.50
CA SER A 76 1.87 -10.10 10.34
C SER A 76 1.97 -10.79 8.97
N ARG A 77 3.20 -11.13 8.54
CA ARG A 77 3.41 -11.93 7.31
C ARG A 77 2.67 -13.25 7.36
N ASP A 78 2.66 -13.89 8.53
CA ASP A 78 2.10 -15.24 8.71
C ASP A 78 0.57 -15.23 8.91
N GLN A 79 -0.02 -14.07 9.15
CA GLN A 79 -1.45 -13.86 9.28
C GLN A 79 -1.91 -12.66 8.44
N PRO A 80 -1.95 -12.80 7.11
CA PRO A 80 -2.46 -11.74 6.25
C PRO A 80 -3.93 -11.52 6.58
N ALA A 81 -4.25 -10.30 7.03
CA ALA A 81 -5.56 -9.97 7.60
C ALA A 81 -6.74 -10.20 6.65
N LEU A 82 -6.52 -10.10 5.33
CA LEU A 82 -7.61 -10.11 4.35
C LEU A 82 -7.26 -11.01 3.16
N ARG A 83 -7.66 -12.27 3.23
CA ARG A 83 -7.45 -13.26 2.17
C ARG A 83 -8.61 -13.27 1.16
N LEU A 84 -8.83 -12.17 0.45
CA LEU A 84 -9.86 -12.09 -0.60
C LEU A 84 -9.66 -13.07 -1.75
N ALA A 85 -8.43 -13.58 -1.90
CA ALA A 85 -8.04 -14.57 -2.89
C ALA A 85 -8.09 -16.02 -2.37
N SER A 86 -8.50 -16.26 -1.13
CA SER A 86 -8.45 -17.60 -0.53
C SER A 86 -9.26 -18.62 -1.32
N LEU A 87 -8.71 -19.84 -1.44
CA LEU A 87 -9.41 -21.02 -1.97
C LEU A 87 -10.31 -21.65 -0.91
N ASP A 88 -10.06 -21.42 0.39
CA ASP A 88 -10.97 -21.73 1.47
C ASP A 88 -12.15 -20.74 1.45
N GLU A 89 -13.33 -21.22 1.12
CA GLU A 89 -14.54 -20.40 0.98
C GLU A 89 -14.89 -19.65 2.27
N ASP A 90 -14.81 -20.31 3.42
CA ASP A 90 -15.13 -19.70 4.71
C ASP A 90 -14.12 -18.60 5.06
N GLY A 91 -12.82 -18.82 4.79
CA GLY A 91 -11.76 -17.83 4.94
C GLY A 91 -11.98 -16.62 4.02
N ARG A 92 -12.37 -16.88 2.78
CA ARG A 92 -12.67 -15.84 1.79
C ARG A 92 -13.89 -15.02 2.19
N GLN A 93 -14.96 -15.63 2.65
CA GLN A 93 -16.16 -14.93 3.12
C GLN A 93 -15.89 -14.10 4.38
N ARG A 94 -15.03 -14.58 5.29
CA ARG A 94 -14.58 -13.77 6.43
C ARG A 94 -13.79 -12.53 5.96
N ALA A 95 -12.92 -12.67 4.95
CA ALA A 95 -12.19 -11.56 4.37
C ALA A 95 -13.11 -10.56 3.66
N ILE A 96 -14.05 -11.02 2.84
CA ILE A 96 -15.08 -10.18 2.21
C ILE A 96 -15.87 -9.40 3.27
N SER A 97 -16.31 -10.08 4.34
CA SER A 97 -17.04 -9.44 5.44
C SER A 97 -16.20 -8.39 6.16
N ALA A 98 -14.90 -8.63 6.33
CA ALA A 98 -13.98 -7.65 6.91
C ALA A 98 -13.81 -6.42 5.99
N VAL A 99 -13.56 -6.62 4.70
CA VAL A 99 -13.48 -5.51 3.73
C VAL A 99 -14.79 -4.74 3.64
N ARG A 100 -15.93 -5.42 3.67
CA ARG A 100 -17.26 -4.81 3.71
C ARG A 100 -17.44 -3.89 4.92
N ARG A 101 -16.94 -4.28 6.10
CA ARG A 101 -16.93 -3.41 7.30
C ARG A 101 -16.07 -2.17 7.07
N HIS A 102 -14.88 -2.30 6.49
CA HIS A 102 -14.01 -1.17 6.16
C HIS A 102 -14.64 -0.24 5.11
N ALA A 103 -15.33 -0.79 4.10
CA ALA A 103 -16.04 -0.02 3.10
C ALA A 103 -17.19 0.81 3.71
N ARG A 104 -17.95 0.23 4.65
CA ARG A 104 -18.99 0.97 5.40
C ARG A 104 -18.41 2.09 6.25
N LEU A 105 -17.31 1.84 6.95
CA LEU A 105 -16.60 2.86 7.74
C LEU A 105 -16.07 3.97 6.83
N SER A 106 -15.44 3.62 5.70
CA SER A 106 -14.97 4.56 4.70
C SER A 106 -16.10 5.49 4.24
N THR A 107 -17.25 4.92 3.89
CA THR A 107 -18.44 5.67 3.50
C THR A 107 -18.94 6.57 4.64
N GLY A 108 -19.05 6.03 5.87
CA GLY A 108 -19.52 6.79 7.03
C GLY A 108 -18.61 7.98 7.36
N TRP A 109 -17.32 7.86 7.13
CA TRP A 109 -16.35 8.94 7.34
C TRP A 109 -16.15 9.85 6.12
N GLY A 110 -16.89 9.66 5.03
CA GLY A 110 -16.76 10.43 3.80
C GLY A 110 -15.46 10.17 3.03
N CYS A 111 -14.73 9.11 3.41
CA CYS A 111 -13.54 8.68 2.70
C CYS A 111 -13.95 7.98 1.40
N ARG A 112 -13.34 8.37 0.28
CA ARG A 112 -13.76 7.88 -1.04
C ARG A 112 -12.93 6.74 -1.60
N ARG A 113 -11.80 6.39 -0.96
CA ARG A 113 -10.86 5.39 -1.46
C ARG A 113 -10.62 4.29 -0.44
N LEU A 114 -10.66 3.05 -0.93
CA LEU A 114 -10.34 1.86 -0.15
C LEU A 114 -9.21 1.10 -0.86
N VAL A 115 -8.04 1.07 -0.21
CA VAL A 115 -6.87 0.36 -0.71
C VAL A 115 -6.92 -1.09 -0.24
N VAL A 116 -6.83 -2.02 -1.18
CA VAL A 116 -6.82 -3.46 -0.91
C VAL A 116 -5.45 -4.03 -1.27
N ARG A 117 -4.83 -4.71 -0.33
CA ARG A 117 -3.59 -5.44 -0.57
C ARG A 117 -3.85 -6.84 -1.09
N GLY A 118 -2.97 -7.32 -1.96
CA GLY A 118 -2.96 -8.71 -2.38
C GLY A 118 -2.55 -9.64 -1.24
N SER A 119 -2.74 -10.93 -1.45
CA SER A 119 -2.28 -11.99 -0.55
C SER A 119 -1.22 -12.85 -1.24
N GLN A 120 -0.50 -13.60 -0.44
CA GLN A 120 0.47 -14.60 -0.91
C GLN A 120 -0.25 -15.81 -1.52
N VAL A 121 0.48 -16.59 -2.33
CA VAL A 121 0.02 -17.86 -2.82
C VAL A 121 -0.22 -18.84 -1.66
N GLU A 122 -1.32 -19.57 -1.67
CA GLU A 122 -1.65 -20.59 -0.66
C GLU A 122 -0.93 -21.90 -0.99
N ASP A 123 0.41 -21.86 -0.88
CA ASP A 123 1.28 -23.03 -1.07
C ASP A 123 2.50 -22.91 -0.14
N ALA A 124 2.54 -23.77 0.89
CA ALA A 124 3.57 -23.69 1.92
C ALA A 124 5.00 -23.95 1.37
N ALA A 125 5.13 -24.78 0.33
CA ALA A 125 6.42 -25.06 -0.28
C ALA A 125 6.94 -23.83 -1.05
N LEU A 126 6.08 -23.16 -1.82
CA LEU A 126 6.42 -21.92 -2.49
C LEU A 126 6.73 -20.80 -1.50
N THR A 127 5.96 -20.68 -0.41
CA THR A 127 6.26 -19.68 0.64
C THR A 127 7.62 -19.92 1.30
N ALA A 128 7.99 -21.18 1.55
CA ALA A 128 9.31 -21.51 2.11
C ALA A 128 10.44 -21.20 1.12
N GLU A 129 10.26 -21.53 -0.15
CA GLU A 129 11.21 -21.21 -1.22
C GLU A 129 11.37 -19.71 -1.42
N ALA A 130 10.28 -18.93 -1.39
CA ALA A 130 10.32 -17.47 -1.43
C ALA A 130 11.22 -16.89 -0.35
N ARG A 131 11.03 -17.34 0.89
CA ARG A 131 11.85 -16.91 2.04
C ARG A 131 13.34 -17.19 1.83
N ALA A 132 13.67 -18.35 1.25
CA ALA A 132 15.06 -18.73 0.97
C ALA A 132 15.68 -17.84 -0.12
N LEU A 133 14.96 -17.60 -1.23
CA LEU A 133 15.42 -16.72 -2.31
C LEU A 133 15.56 -15.26 -1.85
N GLU A 134 14.61 -14.76 -1.07
CA GLU A 134 14.68 -13.40 -0.48
C GLU A 134 15.87 -13.27 0.48
N ALA A 135 16.14 -14.30 1.30
CA ALA A 135 17.30 -14.31 2.20
C ALA A 135 18.62 -14.38 1.42
N GLU A 136 18.69 -15.17 0.33
CA GLU A 136 19.85 -15.24 -0.55
C GLU A 136 20.13 -13.87 -1.20
N ALA A 137 19.08 -13.20 -1.73
CA ALA A 137 19.17 -11.87 -2.32
C ALA A 137 19.68 -10.83 -1.31
N LEU A 138 19.21 -10.94 -0.06
CA LEU A 138 19.60 -10.05 1.02
C LEU A 138 21.08 -10.20 1.40
N LEU A 139 21.55 -11.43 1.52
CA LEU A 139 22.90 -11.76 1.99
C LEU A 139 23.97 -11.54 0.91
N ASN A 140 23.68 -11.93 -0.33
CA ASN A 140 24.66 -12.03 -1.40
C ASN A 140 24.44 -11.01 -2.54
N GLY A 141 23.37 -10.23 -2.47
CA GLY A 141 22.90 -9.43 -3.60
C GLY A 141 22.30 -10.30 -4.71
N VAL A 142 21.83 -9.66 -5.78
CA VAL A 142 21.16 -10.35 -6.89
C VAL A 142 22.11 -10.56 -8.06
N SER A 143 22.69 -11.78 -8.14
CA SER A 143 23.44 -12.24 -9.31
C SER A 143 22.52 -12.50 -10.52
N ALA A 144 23.10 -12.69 -11.71
CA ALA A 144 22.34 -13.08 -12.89
C ALA A 144 21.61 -14.42 -12.72
N ASP A 145 22.27 -15.41 -12.10
CA ASP A 145 21.68 -16.71 -11.78
C ASP A 145 20.51 -16.60 -10.79
N LEU A 146 20.67 -15.80 -9.72
CA LEU A 146 19.59 -15.60 -8.74
C LEU A 146 18.41 -14.86 -9.39
N ARG A 147 18.65 -13.89 -10.27
CA ARG A 147 17.59 -13.19 -11.03
C ARG A 147 16.79 -14.17 -11.88
N GLU A 148 17.44 -15.09 -12.56
CA GLU A 148 16.78 -16.13 -13.37
C GLU A 148 15.94 -17.04 -12.48
N LYS A 149 16.50 -17.53 -11.35
CA LYS A 149 15.78 -18.36 -10.36
C LYS A 149 14.54 -17.64 -9.81
N VAL A 150 14.65 -16.36 -9.45
CA VAL A 150 13.52 -15.55 -8.98
C VAL A 150 12.48 -15.39 -10.08
N GLY A 151 12.87 -15.15 -11.33
CA GLY A 151 11.95 -15.09 -12.47
C GLY A 151 11.15 -16.38 -12.64
N GLN A 152 11.83 -17.53 -12.70
CA GLN A 152 11.21 -18.86 -12.79
C GLN A 152 10.32 -19.17 -11.59
N PHE A 153 10.74 -18.75 -10.40
CA PHE A 153 9.93 -18.88 -9.18
C PHE A 153 8.62 -18.11 -9.28
N VAL A 154 8.66 -16.82 -9.68
CA VAL A 154 7.46 -15.98 -9.82
C VAL A 154 6.50 -16.51 -10.88
N GLU A 155 6.99 -17.08 -11.98
CA GLU A 155 6.15 -17.78 -12.96
C GLU A 155 5.40 -18.97 -12.34
N ARG A 156 6.07 -19.78 -11.50
CA ARG A 156 5.43 -20.88 -10.77
C ARG A 156 4.38 -20.38 -9.78
N VAL A 157 4.66 -19.30 -9.06
CA VAL A 157 3.69 -18.64 -8.16
C VAL A 157 2.45 -18.21 -8.93
N GLN A 158 2.62 -17.55 -10.09
CA GLN A 158 1.51 -17.10 -10.92
C GLN A 158 0.68 -18.27 -11.45
N ASN A 159 1.33 -19.32 -11.96
CA ASN A 159 0.63 -20.51 -12.45
C ASN A 159 -0.16 -21.22 -11.34
N ARG A 160 0.47 -21.37 -10.16
CA ARG A 160 -0.17 -22.00 -8.99
C ARG A 160 -1.30 -21.15 -8.44
N GLY A 161 -1.13 -19.83 -8.44
CA GLY A 161 -2.05 -18.85 -7.88
C GLY A 161 -3.19 -18.42 -8.81
N GLN A 162 -3.31 -18.99 -10.02
CA GLN A 162 -4.32 -18.53 -10.99
C GLN A 162 -5.75 -18.59 -10.43
N HIS A 163 -6.15 -19.70 -9.82
CA HIS A 163 -7.46 -19.82 -9.19
C HIS A 163 -7.67 -18.82 -8.04
N GLN A 164 -6.63 -18.53 -7.28
CA GLN A 164 -6.69 -17.51 -6.23
C GLN A 164 -6.91 -16.12 -6.83
N LEU A 165 -6.27 -15.79 -7.95
CA LEU A 165 -6.52 -14.52 -8.66
C LEU A 165 -7.95 -14.42 -9.18
N GLU A 166 -8.54 -15.52 -9.67
CA GLU A 166 -9.95 -15.58 -10.04
C GLU A 166 -10.85 -15.31 -8.83
N GLN A 167 -10.57 -15.91 -7.66
CA GLN A 167 -11.31 -15.64 -6.44
C GLN A 167 -11.16 -14.18 -5.99
N LEU A 168 -9.95 -13.60 -6.11
CA LEU A 168 -9.75 -12.17 -5.84
C LEU A 168 -10.64 -11.30 -6.72
N CYS A 169 -10.71 -11.59 -8.02
CA CYS A 169 -11.58 -10.85 -8.95
C CYS A 169 -13.05 -10.98 -8.58
N ARG A 170 -13.52 -12.19 -8.20
CA ARG A 170 -14.90 -12.40 -7.75
C ARG A 170 -15.21 -11.62 -6.49
N SER A 171 -14.32 -11.67 -5.49
CA SER A 171 -14.48 -10.95 -4.23
C SER A 171 -14.50 -9.43 -4.44
N LEU A 172 -13.59 -8.89 -5.27
CA LEU A 172 -13.58 -7.48 -5.62
C LEU A 172 -14.84 -7.06 -6.41
N HIS A 173 -15.27 -7.89 -7.37
CA HIS A 173 -16.50 -7.64 -8.14
C HIS A 173 -17.73 -7.51 -7.24
N GLU A 174 -17.90 -8.43 -6.27
CA GLU A 174 -18.96 -8.41 -5.28
C GLU A 174 -18.93 -7.11 -4.46
N LEU A 175 -17.77 -6.81 -3.86
CA LEU A 175 -17.60 -5.63 -3.02
C LEU A 175 -17.83 -4.31 -3.77
N MET A 176 -17.30 -4.19 -4.99
CA MET A 176 -17.51 -3.00 -5.81
C MET A 176 -18.97 -2.87 -6.28
N GLY A 177 -19.69 -3.97 -6.42
CA GLY A 177 -21.13 -3.97 -6.69
C GLY A 177 -21.94 -3.42 -5.51
N GLU A 178 -21.54 -3.74 -4.28
CA GLU A 178 -22.18 -3.24 -3.06
C GLU A 178 -21.83 -1.76 -2.76
N PHE A 179 -20.63 -1.30 -3.14
CA PHE A 179 -20.13 0.03 -2.86
C PHE A 179 -19.71 0.77 -4.14
N PRO A 180 -20.61 1.04 -5.07
CA PRO A 180 -20.28 1.60 -6.38
C PRO A 180 -19.72 3.03 -6.32
N HIS A 181 -19.93 3.74 -5.20
CA HIS A 181 -19.43 5.09 -4.95
C HIS A 181 -18.00 5.13 -4.40
N LEU A 182 -17.47 3.97 -3.92
CA LEU A 182 -16.09 3.88 -3.47
C LEU A 182 -15.14 3.57 -4.63
N GLN A 183 -14.02 4.29 -4.67
CA GLN A 183 -12.88 3.95 -5.49
C GLN A 183 -12.11 2.84 -4.78
N PHE A 184 -12.22 1.61 -5.27
CA PHE A 184 -11.30 0.55 -4.84
C PHE A 184 -9.97 0.70 -5.55
N SER A 185 -8.90 0.36 -4.87
CA SER A 185 -7.56 0.29 -5.47
C SER A 185 -6.83 -0.95 -4.99
N ILE A 186 -6.00 -1.51 -5.87
CA ILE A 186 -5.14 -2.64 -5.55
C ILE A 186 -3.69 -2.21 -5.56
N GLU A 187 -2.96 -2.68 -4.56
CA GLU A 187 -1.56 -2.37 -4.30
C GLU A 187 -0.69 -3.60 -4.57
N PRO A 188 0.52 -3.44 -5.15
CA PRO A 188 1.44 -4.54 -5.37
C PRO A 188 1.80 -5.26 -4.07
N GLY A 189 2.02 -6.56 -4.16
CA GLY A 189 2.54 -7.35 -3.05
C GLY A 189 3.99 -6.96 -2.70
N ARG A 190 4.38 -7.21 -1.46
CA ARG A 190 5.74 -6.95 -0.96
C ARG A 190 6.71 -8.09 -1.29
N TYR A 191 6.22 -9.32 -1.22
CA TYR A 191 7.03 -10.53 -1.29
C TYR A 191 7.00 -11.14 -2.69
N ILE A 192 8.00 -11.96 -3.04
CA ILE A 192 8.06 -12.59 -4.36
C ILE A 192 6.99 -13.67 -4.56
N ASP A 193 6.41 -14.19 -3.47
CA ASP A 193 5.28 -15.13 -3.48
C ASP A 193 3.90 -14.45 -3.42
N ASP A 194 3.85 -13.12 -3.48
CA ASP A 194 2.58 -12.39 -3.56
C ASP A 194 1.92 -12.54 -4.92
N LEU A 195 0.60 -12.79 -4.91
CA LEU A 195 -0.21 -12.99 -6.11
C LEU A 195 -0.25 -11.75 -7.01
N LEU A 196 -0.31 -10.52 -6.42
CA LEU A 196 -0.32 -9.27 -7.18
C LEU A 196 1.09 -8.84 -7.62
N GLY A 197 1.75 -9.73 -8.37
CA GLY A 197 2.95 -9.42 -9.12
C GLY A 197 2.68 -8.60 -10.38
N PHE A 198 3.73 -8.26 -11.14
CA PHE A 198 3.67 -7.35 -12.28
C PHE A 198 2.59 -7.74 -13.30
N ASN A 199 2.58 -8.97 -13.80
CA ASN A 199 1.61 -9.41 -14.80
C ASN A 199 0.20 -9.59 -14.22
N ALA A 200 0.10 -10.16 -13.02
CA ALA A 200 -1.18 -10.40 -12.36
C ALA A 200 -1.92 -9.09 -12.04
N MET A 201 -1.19 -8.01 -11.68
CA MET A 201 -1.77 -6.69 -11.52
C MET A 201 -2.53 -6.24 -12.77
N GLY A 202 -1.92 -6.37 -13.95
CA GLY A 202 -2.56 -6.02 -15.21
C GLY A 202 -3.79 -6.88 -15.49
N TRP A 203 -3.67 -8.18 -15.25
CA TRP A 203 -4.77 -9.11 -15.45
C TRP A 203 -6.00 -8.78 -14.57
N VAL A 204 -5.80 -8.50 -13.28
CA VAL A 204 -6.90 -8.12 -12.38
C VAL A 204 -7.53 -6.79 -12.80
N LEU A 205 -6.72 -5.78 -13.12
CA LEU A 205 -7.20 -4.49 -13.59
C LEU A 205 -8.00 -4.59 -14.89
N ASP A 206 -7.60 -5.49 -15.80
CA ASP A 206 -8.30 -5.71 -17.07
C ASP A 206 -9.57 -6.56 -16.90
N ALA A 207 -9.54 -7.59 -16.05
CA ALA A 207 -10.70 -8.42 -15.75
C ALA A 207 -11.85 -7.60 -15.11
N LEU A 208 -11.51 -6.55 -14.37
CA LEU A 208 -12.48 -5.67 -13.70
C LEU A 208 -12.62 -4.30 -14.38
N LYS A 209 -12.19 -4.20 -15.64
CA LYS A 209 -12.35 -2.98 -16.45
C LYS A 209 -13.81 -2.53 -16.48
N GLY A 210 -14.04 -1.23 -16.30
CA GLY A 210 -15.38 -0.64 -16.22
C GLY A 210 -15.99 -0.63 -14.82
N LYS A 211 -15.32 -1.23 -13.83
CA LYS A 211 -15.60 -1.04 -12.40
C LYS A 211 -14.74 0.08 -11.82
N ASN A 212 -15.12 0.57 -10.66
CA ASN A 212 -14.37 1.63 -9.98
C ASN A 212 -13.14 1.05 -9.26
N LEU A 213 -12.22 0.42 -10.04
CA LEU A 213 -10.96 -0.16 -9.58
C LEU A 213 -9.78 0.59 -10.18
N GLY A 214 -8.85 1.03 -9.32
CA GLY A 214 -7.62 1.70 -9.71
C GLY A 214 -6.36 0.97 -9.23
N TYR A 215 -5.22 1.47 -9.68
CA TYR A 215 -3.90 1.05 -9.25
C TYR A 215 -3.40 1.97 -8.13
N TRP A 216 -2.90 1.38 -7.05
CA TRP A 216 -2.20 2.09 -5.99
C TRP A 216 -0.71 1.74 -6.08
N HIS A 217 0.13 2.75 -6.29
CA HIS A 217 1.56 2.55 -6.45
C HIS A 217 2.26 2.64 -5.09
N ASP A 218 2.94 1.57 -4.67
CA ASP A 218 3.80 1.61 -3.49
C ASP A 218 5.26 1.64 -3.93
N VAL A 219 5.87 2.81 -3.77
CA VAL A 219 7.23 3.08 -4.23
C VAL A 219 8.25 2.16 -3.56
N GLY A 220 8.15 1.98 -2.25
CA GLY A 220 9.11 1.18 -1.49
C GLY A 220 9.02 -0.30 -1.80
N ARG A 221 7.81 -0.85 -1.92
CA ARG A 221 7.63 -2.28 -2.26
C ARG A 221 8.15 -2.61 -3.64
N ILE A 222 7.85 -1.75 -4.62
CA ILE A 222 8.33 -1.97 -5.97
C ILE A 222 9.84 -1.85 -6.04
N HIS A 223 10.44 -0.88 -5.34
CA HIS A 223 11.90 -0.76 -5.23
C HIS A 223 12.51 -2.04 -4.62
N LEU A 224 11.93 -2.56 -3.55
CA LEU A 224 12.39 -3.80 -2.93
C LEU A 224 12.31 -4.99 -3.90
N ARG A 225 11.22 -5.11 -4.65
CA ARG A 225 11.06 -6.15 -5.68
C ARG A 225 12.05 -5.99 -6.83
N GLU A 226 12.33 -4.77 -7.27
CA GLU A 226 13.38 -4.49 -8.26
C GLU A 226 14.76 -4.95 -7.76
N ARG A 227 15.06 -4.70 -6.50
CA ARG A 227 16.28 -5.18 -5.83
C ARG A 227 16.37 -6.71 -5.76
N GLN A 228 15.25 -7.40 -5.81
CA GLN A 228 15.15 -8.87 -5.88
C GLN A 228 15.19 -9.42 -7.31
N GLY A 229 15.42 -8.57 -8.32
CA GLY A 229 15.54 -8.96 -9.73
C GLY A 229 14.24 -8.95 -10.52
N LEU A 230 13.14 -8.47 -9.94
CA LEU A 230 11.84 -8.35 -10.59
C LEU A 230 11.72 -7.03 -11.41
N PRO A 231 10.62 -6.82 -12.16
CA PRO A 231 10.46 -5.64 -12.99
C PRO A 231 10.70 -4.33 -12.26
N LYS A 232 11.45 -3.43 -12.93
CA LYS A 232 11.85 -2.13 -12.40
C LYS A 232 10.66 -1.20 -12.19
N GLN A 233 10.86 -0.21 -11.31
CA GLN A 233 9.89 0.86 -11.04
C GLN A 233 9.36 1.49 -12.36
N ALA A 234 10.25 1.79 -13.31
CA ALA A 234 9.87 2.33 -14.61
C ALA A 234 8.81 1.47 -15.32
N ALA A 235 9.00 0.17 -15.37
CA ALA A 235 8.06 -0.74 -16.04
C ALA A 235 6.64 -0.69 -15.41
N TRP A 236 6.57 -0.62 -14.07
CA TRP A 236 5.29 -0.47 -13.37
C TRP A 236 4.61 0.86 -13.70
N LEU A 237 5.37 1.94 -13.70
CA LEU A 237 4.86 3.28 -13.98
C LEU A 237 4.39 3.41 -15.44
N GLU A 238 5.18 2.92 -16.40
CA GLU A 238 4.81 2.89 -17.81
C GLU A 238 3.52 2.10 -18.06
N ARG A 239 3.38 0.94 -17.42
CA ARG A 239 2.25 0.05 -17.67
C ARG A 239 0.99 0.45 -16.92
N TYR A 240 1.12 0.93 -15.67
CA TYR A 240 -0.01 1.14 -14.78
C TYR A 240 -0.22 2.59 -14.35
N GLY A 241 0.69 3.51 -14.69
CA GLY A 241 0.60 4.92 -14.30
C GLY A 241 -0.71 5.58 -14.73
N ALA A 242 -1.21 5.28 -15.92
CA ALA A 242 -2.49 5.81 -16.40
C ALA A 242 -3.72 5.34 -15.59
N ARG A 243 -3.58 4.26 -14.79
CA ARG A 243 -4.62 3.74 -13.89
C ARG A 243 -4.35 4.08 -12.42
N MET A 244 -3.30 4.84 -12.15
CA MET A 244 -2.90 5.19 -10.80
C MET A 244 -3.90 6.18 -10.18
N VAL A 245 -4.48 5.80 -9.05
CA VAL A 245 -5.41 6.62 -8.27
C VAL A 245 -4.81 7.11 -6.95
N GLY A 246 -3.66 6.57 -6.57
CA GLY A 246 -2.90 6.97 -5.40
C GLY A 246 -1.53 6.34 -5.35
N ILE A 247 -0.68 6.89 -4.50
CA ILE A 247 0.71 6.50 -4.33
C ILE A 247 1.12 6.59 -2.87
N HIS A 248 1.80 5.54 -2.36
CA HIS A 248 2.54 5.61 -1.11
C HIS A 248 3.95 6.13 -1.40
N LEU A 249 4.22 7.33 -0.91
CA LEU A 249 5.51 8.02 -1.04
C LEU A 249 6.38 7.68 0.16
N GLN A 250 7.44 6.96 -0.09
CA GLN A 250 8.44 6.54 0.86
C GLN A 250 9.75 6.32 0.12
N ASP A 251 10.88 6.45 0.80
CA ASP A 251 12.14 5.99 0.24
C ASP A 251 12.43 4.54 0.63
N ALA A 252 13.36 3.93 -0.06
CA ALA A 252 13.79 2.56 0.18
C ALA A 252 15.25 2.38 -0.21
N ALA A 253 15.96 1.52 0.52
CA ALA A 253 17.33 1.14 0.22
C ALA A 253 17.60 -0.29 0.68
N ALA A 254 18.38 -1.04 -0.09
CA ALA A 254 18.68 -2.43 0.19
C ALA A 254 17.40 -3.27 0.41
N HIS A 255 17.10 -3.64 1.65
CA HIS A 255 15.91 -4.42 2.04
C HIS A 255 14.91 -3.62 2.88
N GLU A 256 15.19 -2.34 3.08
CA GLU A 256 14.41 -1.46 3.92
C GLU A 256 13.48 -0.59 3.09
N THR A 257 12.24 -0.46 3.55
CA THR A 257 11.19 0.41 2.98
C THR A 257 10.66 1.36 4.06
N ALA A 258 9.77 2.24 3.69
CA ALA A 258 9.18 3.25 4.56
C ALA A 258 10.22 4.17 5.21
N MET A 259 11.28 4.46 4.47
CA MET A 259 12.35 5.38 4.85
C MET A 259 11.95 6.83 4.56
N PRO A 260 12.55 7.83 5.27
CA PRO A 260 12.39 9.22 4.91
C PRO A 260 12.91 9.50 3.50
N LEU A 261 12.19 10.34 2.76
CA LEU A 261 12.49 10.65 1.37
C LEU A 261 13.82 11.39 1.24
N GLY A 262 14.62 11.00 0.27
CA GLY A 262 15.95 11.52 -0.01
C GLY A 262 17.06 10.84 0.81
N LEU A 263 16.74 9.80 1.60
CA LEU A 263 17.74 9.02 2.34
C LEU A 263 17.96 7.61 1.77
N GLY A 264 17.22 7.24 0.74
CA GLY A 264 17.31 5.94 0.07
C GLY A 264 17.81 6.03 -1.37
N GLU A 265 17.38 5.07 -2.18
CA GLU A 265 17.87 4.86 -3.56
C GLU A 265 16.77 5.08 -4.61
N VAL A 266 15.56 5.51 -4.21
CA VAL A 266 14.43 5.69 -5.15
C VAL A 266 14.66 6.87 -6.07
N ASP A 267 14.41 6.67 -7.37
CA ASP A 267 14.44 7.76 -8.36
C ASP A 267 13.10 8.54 -8.35
N PHE A 268 13.05 9.60 -7.56
CA PHE A 268 11.87 10.46 -7.48
C PHE A 268 11.66 11.34 -8.72
N LYS A 269 12.66 11.51 -9.60
CA LYS A 269 12.45 12.18 -10.89
C LYS A 269 11.59 11.31 -11.80
N LEU A 270 11.87 10.01 -11.82
CA LEU A 270 11.05 9.03 -12.51
C LEU A 270 9.61 8.99 -11.95
N ILE A 271 9.45 8.98 -10.62
CA ILE A 271 8.10 9.03 -10.01
C ILE A 271 7.33 10.26 -10.49
N LYS A 272 7.95 11.44 -10.44
CA LYS A 272 7.33 12.69 -10.88
C LYS A 272 6.84 12.65 -12.32
N GLU A 273 7.61 12.05 -13.22
CA GLU A 273 7.30 11.97 -14.65
C GLU A 273 5.97 11.26 -14.92
N TYR A 274 5.68 10.22 -14.14
CA TYR A 274 4.50 9.36 -14.33
C TYR A 274 3.36 9.62 -13.34
N LEU A 275 3.55 10.49 -12.33
CA LEU A 275 2.57 10.71 -11.28
C LEU A 275 1.40 11.55 -11.79
N PRO A 276 0.17 11.00 -11.90
CA PRO A 276 -0.98 11.75 -12.35
C PRO A 276 -1.36 12.85 -11.34
N ALA A 277 -1.82 14.00 -11.84
CA ALA A 277 -2.23 15.10 -10.99
C ALA A 277 -3.38 14.74 -10.02
N HIS A 278 -4.25 13.82 -10.43
CA HIS A 278 -5.40 13.38 -9.64
C HIS A 278 -5.08 12.27 -8.62
N ALA A 279 -3.88 11.66 -8.66
CA ALA A 279 -3.51 10.60 -7.73
C ALA A 279 -3.27 11.17 -6.33
N GLU A 280 -3.82 10.52 -5.32
CA GLU A 280 -3.55 10.87 -3.93
C GLU A 280 -2.09 10.58 -3.57
N ARG A 281 -1.44 11.54 -2.94
CA ARG A 281 -0.04 11.47 -2.50
C ARG A 281 0.00 11.23 -1.01
N VAL A 282 0.25 10.00 -0.61
CA VAL A 282 0.27 9.60 0.81
C VAL A 282 1.71 9.36 1.25
N LEU A 283 2.17 10.14 2.22
CA LEU A 283 3.45 9.91 2.88
C LEU A 283 3.32 8.75 3.86
N GLU A 284 4.08 7.68 3.63
CA GLU A 284 4.06 6.46 4.45
C GLU A 284 5.48 6.14 4.94
N LEU A 285 5.82 6.57 6.16
CA LEU A 285 7.12 6.32 6.78
C LEU A 285 6.97 5.37 7.96
N HIS A 286 8.00 4.57 8.23
CA HIS A 286 7.99 3.69 9.39
C HIS A 286 7.91 4.52 10.69
N HIS A 287 7.13 4.06 11.66
CA HIS A 287 6.87 4.79 12.91
C HIS A 287 8.11 5.08 13.77
N ARG A 288 9.26 4.45 13.49
CA ARG A 288 10.55 4.82 14.12
C ARG A 288 11.03 6.22 13.73
N HIS A 289 10.56 6.75 12.59
CA HIS A 289 10.87 8.09 12.12
C HIS A 289 9.90 9.08 12.76
N GLY A 290 10.45 10.20 13.24
CA GLY A 290 9.69 11.18 13.98
C GLY A 290 9.24 12.37 13.12
N ARG A 291 8.77 13.40 13.83
CA ARG A 291 8.30 14.66 13.22
C ARG A 291 9.33 15.28 12.28
N ALA A 292 10.61 15.27 12.67
CA ALA A 292 11.68 15.93 11.92
C ALA A 292 11.85 15.29 10.54
N GLU A 293 11.88 13.96 10.48
CA GLU A 293 12.04 13.18 9.25
C GLU A 293 10.78 13.28 8.36
N ILE A 294 9.58 13.28 8.94
CA ILE A 294 8.34 13.48 8.20
C ILE A 294 8.36 14.86 7.51
N LEU A 295 8.69 15.93 8.24
CA LEU A 295 8.76 17.27 7.67
C LEU A 295 9.91 17.44 6.67
N ALA A 296 11.06 16.79 6.88
CA ALA A 296 12.15 16.76 5.91
C ALA A 296 11.72 16.07 4.60
N SER A 297 10.96 14.98 4.70
CA SER A 297 10.40 14.27 3.53
C SER A 297 9.44 15.15 2.73
N VAL A 298 8.57 15.93 3.39
CA VAL A 298 7.70 16.90 2.69
C VAL A 298 8.53 17.96 1.98
N LYS A 299 9.57 18.50 2.63
CA LYS A 299 10.47 19.49 1.99
C LYS A 299 11.17 18.91 0.76
N PHE A 300 11.57 17.63 0.82
CA PHE A 300 12.17 16.93 -0.31
C PHE A 300 11.18 16.82 -1.48
N LEU A 301 9.92 16.42 -1.24
CA LEU A 301 8.89 16.33 -2.27
C LEU A 301 8.64 17.69 -2.94
N LEU A 302 8.51 18.75 -2.14
CA LEU A 302 8.32 20.10 -2.66
C LEU A 302 9.51 20.56 -3.52
N ALA A 303 10.73 20.28 -3.11
CA ALA A 303 11.94 20.59 -3.87
C ALA A 303 12.03 19.77 -5.17
N ALA A 304 11.54 18.52 -5.17
CA ALA A 304 11.45 17.68 -6.35
C ALA A 304 10.29 18.09 -7.28
N GLY A 305 9.33 18.86 -6.78
CA GLY A 305 8.13 19.31 -7.50
C GLY A 305 7.13 18.16 -7.73
N ILE A 306 6.99 17.28 -6.75
CA ILE A 306 6.06 16.14 -6.72
C ILE A 306 4.77 16.52 -6.04
#